data_5bfd201779fc721222fbc5609a61342b
#
_entry.id   5bfd201779fc721222fbc5609a61342b
#
_cell.length_a   1.000
_cell.length_b   1.000
_cell.length_c   1.000
_cell.angle_alpha   90.00
_cell.angle_beta   90.00
_cell.angle_gamma   90.00
#
_symmetry.space_group_name_H-M   'P 1'
#
loop_
_entity.id
_entity.type
_entity.pdbx_description
1 polymer ?
#
loop_
_entity_poly.entity_id
_entity_poly.type
_entity_poly.pdbx_seq_one_letter_code
_entity_poly.pdbx_strand_id
1 'polypeptide(L)'
;MANDYHEPASEMTKKQREIVRAINSLKEEIEAVDWYYQRVAVTDDKELKEIMWHNAEEEIEHAMMTLEWLRRNQEGWDEQMRTYLFCEGNILEAEEKSKEEDEEEDKKDKKKKSK
;
A
#
# COMPACT_ATOMS: atom_id res chain seq x y z
N MET A 1 19.39 0.24 -2.46
CA MET A 1 18.58 1.44 -2.61
C MET A 1 17.31 1.12 -3.34
N ALA A 2 16.21 1.63 -2.82
CA ALA A 2 14.88 1.25 -3.30
C ALA A 2 14.44 1.97 -4.58
N ASN A 3 15.26 2.87 -5.09
CA ASN A 3 14.88 3.82 -6.14
C ASN A 3 15.41 3.51 -7.53
N ASP A 4 15.90 2.30 -7.73
CA ASP A 4 16.53 1.97 -9.01
C ASP A 4 15.48 1.71 -10.09
N TYR A 5 15.63 2.41 -11.22
CA TYR A 5 14.84 2.10 -12.41
C TYR A 5 15.37 0.83 -13.06
N HIS A 6 14.47 -0.07 -13.41
CA HIS A 6 14.79 -1.30 -14.12
C HIS A 6 14.64 -1.13 -15.64
N GLU A 7 14.01 -0.03 -16.06
CA GLU A 7 13.84 0.35 -17.45
C GLU A 7 14.23 1.81 -17.60
N PRO A 8 14.60 2.26 -18.84
CA PRO A 8 14.98 3.66 -19.02
C PRO A 8 13.86 4.63 -18.66
N ALA A 9 14.16 5.57 -17.77
CA ALA A 9 13.20 6.57 -17.33
C ALA A 9 12.67 7.40 -18.52
N SER A 10 13.49 7.61 -19.55
CA SER A 10 13.11 8.36 -20.74
C SER A 10 11.99 7.69 -21.55
N GLU A 11 11.77 6.39 -21.37
CA GLU A 11 10.71 5.66 -22.04
C GLU A 11 9.40 5.65 -21.24
N MET A 12 9.41 6.23 -20.04
CA MET A 12 8.22 6.37 -19.20
C MET A 12 7.57 7.73 -19.40
N THR A 13 6.25 7.77 -19.36
CA THR A 13 5.53 9.05 -19.36
C THR A 13 5.80 9.82 -18.07
N LYS A 14 5.48 11.10 -18.06
CA LYS A 14 5.59 11.93 -16.85
C LYS A 14 4.76 11.32 -15.71
N LYS A 15 3.53 10.88 -16.00
CA LYS A 15 2.65 10.26 -15.00
C LYS A 15 3.24 8.96 -14.46
N GLN A 16 3.80 8.13 -15.32
CA GLN A 16 4.44 6.88 -14.90
C GLN A 16 5.63 7.15 -13.97
N ARG A 17 6.43 8.17 -14.27
CA ARG A 17 7.54 8.57 -13.39
C ARG A 17 7.06 9.07 -12.04
N GLU A 18 5.93 9.79 -12.00
CA GLU A 18 5.34 10.23 -10.73
C GLU A 18 4.87 9.03 -9.89
N ILE A 19 4.26 8.03 -10.52
CA ILE A 19 3.85 6.79 -9.83
C ILE A 19 5.08 6.08 -9.25
N VAL A 20 6.16 5.98 -10.02
CA VAL A 20 7.41 5.35 -9.56
C VAL A 20 7.99 6.12 -8.37
N ARG A 21 7.97 7.46 -8.40
CA ARG A 21 8.42 8.28 -7.26
C ARG A 21 7.62 7.96 -6.01
N ALA A 22 6.31 7.87 -6.13
CA ALA A 22 5.45 7.55 -4.99
C ALA A 22 5.74 6.15 -4.44
N ILE A 23 5.90 5.16 -5.32
CA ILE A 23 6.22 3.79 -4.90
C ILE A 23 7.57 3.75 -4.19
N ASN A 24 8.59 4.42 -4.73
CA ASN A 24 9.90 4.47 -4.10
C ASN A 24 9.88 5.18 -2.75
N SER A 25 9.12 6.27 -2.64
CA SER A 25 8.93 6.97 -1.36
C SER A 25 8.26 6.06 -0.34
N LEU A 26 7.23 5.32 -0.73
CA LEU A 26 6.55 4.37 0.14
C LEU A 26 7.51 3.27 0.61
N LYS A 27 8.33 2.74 -0.29
CA LYS A 27 9.36 1.74 0.05
C LYS A 27 10.34 2.28 1.09
N GLU A 28 10.83 3.50 0.91
CA GLU A 28 11.75 4.15 1.83
C GLU A 28 11.12 4.39 3.20
N GLU A 29 9.87 4.81 3.23
CA GLU A 29 9.12 5.03 4.48
C GLU A 29 8.94 3.72 5.25
N ILE A 30 8.58 2.64 4.56
CA ILE A 30 8.43 1.31 5.18
C ILE A 30 9.79 0.79 5.67
N GLU A 31 10.84 0.98 4.90
CA GLU A 31 12.21 0.61 5.31
C GLU A 31 12.63 1.37 6.57
N ALA A 32 12.29 2.65 6.65
CA ALA A 32 12.58 3.45 7.85
C ALA A 32 11.83 2.93 9.07
N VAL A 33 10.57 2.52 8.91
CA VAL A 33 9.79 1.88 9.99
C VAL A 33 10.48 0.62 10.49
N ASP A 34 10.94 -0.22 9.56
CA ASP A 34 11.67 -1.46 9.88
C ASP A 34 12.92 -1.16 10.72
N TRP A 35 13.72 -0.19 10.31
CA TRP A 35 14.95 0.17 11.03
C TRP A 35 14.65 0.73 12.41
N TYR A 36 13.64 1.58 12.57
CA TYR A 36 13.25 2.10 13.89
C TYR A 36 12.73 0.98 14.79
N TYR A 37 11.95 0.02 14.27
CA TYR A 37 11.49 -1.12 15.06
C TYR A 37 12.66 -1.95 15.59
N GLN A 38 13.69 -2.17 14.79
CA GLN A 38 14.87 -2.89 15.21
C GLN A 38 15.57 -2.15 16.37
N ARG A 39 15.70 -0.83 16.25
CA ARG A 39 16.31 0.01 17.30
C ARG A 39 15.51 0.00 18.58
N VAL A 40 14.19 0.10 18.48
CA VAL A 40 13.29 0.00 19.63
C VAL A 40 13.45 -1.33 20.34
N ALA A 41 13.60 -2.41 19.58
CA ALA A 41 13.70 -3.77 20.13
C ALA A 41 14.99 -3.97 20.96
N VAL A 42 16.08 -3.31 20.60
CA VAL A 42 17.38 -3.61 21.19
C VAL A 42 17.91 -2.53 22.15
N THR A 43 17.43 -1.30 22.09
CA THR A 43 17.95 -0.25 22.97
C THR A 43 17.48 -0.45 24.41
N ASP A 44 18.39 -0.29 25.36
CA ASP A 44 18.11 -0.35 26.79
C ASP A 44 17.75 1.03 27.36
N ASP A 45 18.04 2.09 26.63
CA ASP A 45 17.75 3.45 27.08
C ASP A 45 16.27 3.75 26.86
N LYS A 46 15.56 4.03 27.94
CA LYS A 46 14.11 4.25 27.89
C LYS A 46 13.73 5.47 27.05
N GLU A 47 14.44 6.57 27.23
CA GLU A 47 14.15 7.81 26.50
C GLU A 47 14.44 7.64 25.02
N LEU A 48 15.57 7.02 24.68
CA LEU A 48 15.90 6.75 23.28
C LEU A 48 14.88 5.83 22.62
N LYS A 49 14.42 4.81 23.34
CA LYS A 49 13.35 3.91 22.85
C LYS A 49 12.08 4.69 22.49
N GLU A 50 11.66 5.61 23.35
CA GLU A 50 10.49 6.44 23.12
C GLU A 50 10.67 7.33 21.88
N ILE A 51 11.85 7.92 21.70
CA ILE A 51 12.19 8.74 20.53
C ILE A 51 12.13 7.89 19.25
N MET A 52 12.73 6.71 19.27
CA MET A 52 12.76 5.82 18.11
C MET A 52 11.34 5.35 17.76
N TRP A 53 10.53 5.05 18.76
CA TRP A 53 9.13 4.68 18.53
C TRP A 53 8.34 5.85 17.94
N HIS A 54 8.53 7.05 18.46
CA HIS A 54 7.91 8.26 17.90
C HIS A 54 8.26 8.43 16.42
N ASN A 55 9.54 8.25 16.08
CA ASN A 55 9.99 8.37 14.70
C ASN A 55 9.37 7.28 13.81
N ALA A 56 9.22 6.06 14.33
CA ALA A 56 8.53 4.99 13.60
C ALA A 56 7.07 5.38 13.32
N GLU A 57 6.37 5.92 14.31
CA GLU A 57 4.98 6.33 14.13
C GLU A 57 4.84 7.42 13.07
N GLU A 58 5.77 8.37 13.02
CA GLU A 58 5.78 9.40 11.98
C GLU A 58 5.99 8.82 10.59
N GLU A 59 6.89 7.84 10.46
CA GLU A 59 7.12 7.18 9.17
C GLU A 59 5.89 6.36 8.73
N ILE A 60 5.17 5.76 9.68
CA ILE A 60 3.91 5.07 9.39
C ILE A 60 2.88 6.07 8.84
N GLU A 61 2.79 7.24 9.45
CA GLU A 61 1.90 8.31 8.97
C GLU A 61 2.27 8.72 7.54
N HIS A 62 3.56 8.96 7.29
CA HIS A 62 4.04 9.32 5.95
C HIS A 62 3.71 8.23 4.92
N ALA A 63 3.90 6.97 5.29
CA ALA A 63 3.56 5.84 4.43
C ALA A 63 2.08 5.82 4.08
N MET A 64 1.21 6.13 5.03
CA MET A 64 -0.23 6.16 4.79
C MET A 64 -0.63 7.28 3.84
N MET A 65 0.00 8.45 3.93
CA MET A 65 -0.25 9.55 3.00
C MET A 65 0.15 9.19 1.58
N THR A 66 1.31 8.59 1.40
CA THR A 66 1.80 8.15 0.10
C THR A 66 0.93 7.03 -0.47
N LEU A 67 0.52 6.10 0.38
CA LEU A 67 -0.36 5.00 -0.01
C LEU A 67 -1.72 5.53 -0.51
N GLU A 68 -2.28 6.52 0.17
CA GLU A 68 -3.53 7.14 -0.26
C GLU A 68 -3.38 7.87 -1.59
N TRP A 69 -2.24 8.54 -1.81
CA TRP A 69 -1.96 9.17 -3.10
C TRP A 69 -1.94 8.12 -4.22
N LEU A 70 -1.29 6.97 -3.98
CA LEU A 70 -1.25 5.86 -4.95
C LEU A 70 -2.67 5.34 -5.23
N ARG A 71 -3.48 5.18 -4.20
CA ARG A 71 -4.86 4.74 -4.34
C ARG A 71 -5.63 5.64 -5.31
N ARG A 72 -5.45 6.96 -5.20
CA ARG A 72 -6.16 7.94 -6.02
C ARG A 72 -5.61 8.07 -7.44
N ASN A 73 -4.35 7.73 -7.66
CA ASN A 73 -3.65 8.05 -8.91
C ASN A 73 -3.24 6.86 -9.74
N GLN A 74 -3.30 5.64 -9.22
CA GLN A 74 -2.91 4.45 -9.95
C GLN A 74 -3.99 3.39 -9.84
N GLU A 75 -4.35 2.83 -10.99
CA GLU A 75 -5.35 1.77 -11.08
C GLU A 75 -4.91 0.52 -10.30
N GLY A 76 -5.87 -0.16 -9.70
CA GLY A 76 -5.64 -1.41 -8.98
C GLY A 76 -5.50 -1.27 -7.48
N TRP A 77 -4.97 -0.15 -6.99
CA TRP A 77 -4.76 0.04 -5.55
C TRP A 77 -6.08 0.18 -4.78
N ASP A 78 -7.00 0.98 -5.31
CA ASP A 78 -8.29 1.23 -4.64
C ASP A 78 -9.07 -0.05 -4.43
N GLU A 79 -9.20 -0.85 -5.49
CA GLU A 79 -9.94 -2.11 -5.44
C GLU A 79 -9.38 -3.07 -4.39
N GLN A 80 -8.05 -3.26 -4.39
CA GLN A 80 -7.41 -4.16 -3.44
C GLN A 80 -7.49 -3.63 -2.01
N MET A 81 -7.32 -2.33 -1.82
CA MET A 81 -7.45 -1.72 -0.50
C MET A 81 -8.86 -1.90 0.05
N ARG A 82 -9.89 -1.72 -0.77
CA ARG A 82 -11.28 -1.89 -0.32
C ARG A 82 -11.62 -3.33 0.02
N THR A 83 -11.01 -4.28 -0.67
CA THR A 83 -11.22 -5.70 -0.40
C THR A 83 -10.60 -6.13 0.93
N TYR A 84 -9.38 -5.69 1.21
CA TYR A 84 -8.58 -6.25 2.30
C TYR A 84 -8.42 -5.34 3.52
N LEU A 85 -8.32 -4.03 3.33
CA LEU A 85 -8.13 -3.13 4.48
C LEU A 85 -9.42 -3.03 5.28
N PHE A 86 -9.28 -3.13 6.58
CA PHE A 86 -10.40 -3.09 7.53
C PHE A 86 -11.41 -4.23 7.35
N CYS A 87 -11.06 -5.30 6.63
CA CYS A 87 -11.93 -6.47 6.55
C CYS A 87 -12.00 -7.18 7.90
N GLU A 88 -13.13 -7.81 8.17
CA GLU A 88 -13.31 -8.60 9.37
C GLU A 88 -13.06 -10.08 9.07
N GLY A 89 -12.58 -10.81 10.08
CA GLY A 89 -12.30 -12.24 9.96
C GLY A 89 -11.00 -12.53 9.24
N ASN A 90 -10.93 -13.69 8.64
CA ASN A 90 -9.72 -14.15 7.96
C ASN A 90 -9.50 -13.40 6.66
N ILE A 91 -8.28 -12.88 6.47
CA ILE A 91 -7.94 -12.06 5.29
C ILE A 91 -8.11 -12.86 3.98
N LEU A 92 -7.75 -14.15 3.98
CA LEU A 92 -7.88 -14.97 2.79
C LEU A 92 -9.35 -15.23 2.41
N GLU A 93 -10.24 -15.27 3.40
CA GLU A 93 -11.67 -15.38 3.15
C GLU A 93 -12.24 -14.13 2.46
N ALA A 94 -11.65 -12.98 2.70
CA ALA A 94 -12.01 -11.74 2.01
C ALA A 94 -11.78 -11.86 0.50
N GLU A 95 -10.73 -12.54 0.07
CA GLU A 95 -10.46 -12.82 -1.34
C GLU A 95 -11.56 -13.63 -1.98
N GLU A 96 -11.95 -14.75 -1.34
CA GLU A 96 -13.02 -15.62 -1.84
C GLU A 96 -14.35 -14.91 -1.94
N LYS A 97 -14.70 -14.14 -0.91
CA LYS A 97 -15.93 -13.35 -0.87
C LYS A 97 -15.97 -12.30 -1.98
N SER A 98 -14.86 -11.63 -2.24
CA SER A 98 -14.73 -10.65 -3.32
C SER A 98 -14.96 -11.29 -4.68
N LYS A 99 -14.42 -12.48 -4.92
CA LYS A 99 -14.58 -13.23 -6.16
C LYS A 99 -16.05 -13.63 -6.37
N GLU A 100 -16.72 -14.06 -5.33
CA GLU A 100 -18.14 -14.42 -5.39
C GLU A 100 -19.01 -13.21 -5.74
N GLU A 101 -18.75 -12.04 -5.16
CA GLU A 101 -19.45 -10.80 -5.46
C GLU A 101 -19.25 -10.39 -6.94
N ASP A 102 -18.04 -10.51 -7.45
CA ASP A 102 -17.72 -10.23 -8.86
C ASP A 102 -18.48 -11.16 -9.81
N GLU A 103 -18.56 -12.45 -9.49
CA GLU A 103 -19.32 -13.42 -10.28
C GLU A 103 -20.81 -13.11 -10.29
N GLU A 104 -21.38 -12.68 -9.17
CA GLU A 104 -22.78 -12.28 -9.07
C GLU A 104 -23.08 -11.02 -9.90
N GLU A 105 -22.19 -10.04 -9.89
CA GLU A 105 -22.32 -8.84 -10.70
C GLU A 105 -22.29 -9.16 -12.19
N ASP A 106 -21.37 -10.03 -12.62
CA ASP A 106 -21.27 -10.49 -14.00
C ASP A 106 -22.56 -11.18 -14.46
N LYS A 107 -23.16 -12.00 -13.61
CA LYS A 107 -24.43 -12.66 -13.89
C LYS A 107 -25.56 -11.66 -14.04
N LYS A 108 -25.62 -10.64 -13.21
CA LYS A 108 -26.64 -9.57 -13.28
C LYS A 108 -26.49 -8.76 -14.57
N ASP A 109 -25.28 -8.42 -14.96
CA ASP A 109 -24.98 -7.69 -16.18
C ASP A 109 -25.38 -8.50 -17.42
N LYS A 110 -25.10 -9.78 -17.44
CA LYS A 110 -25.51 -10.68 -18.51
C LYS A 110 -27.03 -10.76 -18.65
N LYS A 111 -27.76 -10.81 -17.52
CA LYS A 111 -29.24 -10.80 -17.52
C LYS A 111 -29.78 -9.50 -18.08
N LYS A 112 -29.21 -8.35 -17.75
CA LYS A 112 -29.63 -7.04 -18.29
C LYS A 112 -29.37 -6.94 -19.79
N LYS A 113 -28.26 -7.52 -20.29
CA LYS A 113 -27.93 -7.47 -21.71
C LYS A 113 -28.78 -8.44 -22.57
N SER A 114 -29.33 -9.49 -21.97
CA SER A 114 -30.15 -10.47 -22.69
C SER A 114 -31.63 -10.07 -22.85
N LYS A 115 -32.00 -8.94 -22.29
CA LYS A 115 -33.31 -8.34 -22.46
C LYS A 115 -33.31 -7.22 -23.51
#